data_fc111788777cc005ae89f237c8270803
#
_entry.id   fc111788777cc005ae89f237c8270803
#
_cell.length_a   1.000
_cell.length_b   1.000
_cell.length_c   1.000
_cell.angle_alpha   90.00
_cell.angle_beta   90.00
_cell.angle_gamma   90.00
#
_symmetry.space_group_name_H-M   'P 1'
#
loop_
_entity.id
_entity.type
_entity.pdbx_description
1 polymer ?
#
loop_
_entity_poly.entity_id
_entity_poly.type
_entity_poly.pdbx_seq_one_letter_code
_entity_poly.pdbx_strand_id
1 'polypeptide(L)'
;MLWSKNMKLVDANVILRYLLNDHQEMSQQAKAVIDSGAYTKPEIVAEVVYVLKGVYHATRADIRVFIREMLNSVHCTESGAVAHAMDVYADTSLDFVDCLLIAYHVLGKEDVFTLDKNLAKRLNI
;
A
#
# COMPACT_ATOMS: atom_id res chain seq x y z
N MET A 1 13.32 12.97 -3.19
CA MET A 1 13.46 12.50 -4.57
C MET A 1 12.51 13.23 -5.48
N LEU A 2 13.00 13.70 -6.60
CA LEU A 2 12.15 14.37 -7.58
C LEU A 2 11.52 13.36 -8.52
N TRP A 3 10.25 13.60 -8.88
CA TRP A 3 9.55 12.78 -9.85
C TRP A 3 10.13 13.02 -11.24
N SER A 4 10.38 11.93 -11.95
CA SER A 4 10.84 11.96 -13.34
C SER A 4 9.65 11.71 -14.26
N LYS A 5 9.63 12.41 -15.40
CA LYS A 5 8.62 12.16 -16.46
C LYS A 5 8.69 10.74 -17.00
N ASN A 6 9.84 10.07 -16.82
CA ASN A 6 10.06 8.71 -17.32
C ASN A 6 9.68 7.63 -16.29
N MET A 7 9.27 8.05 -15.08
CA MET A 7 8.79 7.07 -14.09
C MET A 7 7.48 6.47 -14.55
N LYS A 8 7.38 5.16 -14.47
CA LYS A 8 6.20 4.43 -14.88
C LYS A 8 5.31 4.14 -13.68
N LEU A 9 4.02 4.35 -13.86
CA LEU A 9 3.02 3.87 -12.91
C LEU A 9 2.91 2.36 -13.07
N VAL A 10 3.11 1.64 -11.97
CA VAL A 10 3.04 0.17 -11.98
C VAL A 10 1.81 -0.29 -11.22
N ASP A 11 1.22 -1.39 -11.69
CA ASP A 11 0.03 -1.97 -11.08
C ASP A 11 0.41 -2.98 -9.97
N ALA A 12 -0.61 -3.55 -9.37
CA ALA A 12 -0.43 -4.48 -8.26
C ALA A 12 0.36 -5.71 -8.68
N ASN A 13 0.16 -6.22 -9.88
CA ASN A 13 0.85 -7.44 -10.33
C ASN A 13 2.36 -7.21 -10.45
N VAL A 14 2.78 -6.06 -10.93
CA VAL A 14 4.21 -5.72 -11.01
C VAL A 14 4.83 -5.73 -9.60
N ILE A 15 4.15 -5.10 -8.65
CA ILE A 15 4.62 -5.04 -7.26
C ILE A 15 4.70 -6.44 -6.66
N LEU A 16 3.66 -7.25 -6.86
CA LEU A 16 3.61 -8.62 -6.34
C LEU A 16 4.72 -9.49 -6.92
N ARG A 17 4.95 -9.41 -8.24
CA ARG A 17 6.02 -10.19 -8.87
C ARG A 17 7.38 -9.77 -8.34
N TYR A 18 7.58 -8.48 -8.11
CA TYR A 18 8.82 -7.96 -7.56
C TYR A 18 9.07 -8.45 -6.12
N LEU A 19 8.05 -8.32 -5.26
CA LEU A 19 8.19 -8.66 -3.84
C LEU A 19 8.23 -10.15 -3.58
N LEU A 20 7.38 -10.92 -4.26
CA LEU A 20 7.28 -12.36 -4.04
C LEU A 20 8.41 -13.13 -4.72
N ASN A 21 8.89 -12.61 -5.85
CA ASN A 21 9.95 -13.23 -6.64
C ASN A 21 9.66 -14.71 -6.91
N ASP A 22 8.40 -15.03 -7.19
CA ASP A 22 7.91 -16.40 -7.34
C ASP A 22 7.71 -16.83 -8.78
N HIS A 23 8.00 -15.95 -9.75
CA HIS A 23 7.87 -16.22 -11.18
C HIS A 23 9.07 -15.59 -11.87
N GLN A 24 10.03 -16.42 -12.28
CA GLN A 24 11.36 -15.97 -12.71
C GLN A 24 11.32 -14.87 -13.75
N GLU A 25 10.62 -15.10 -14.87
CA GLU A 25 10.61 -14.13 -15.98
C GLU A 25 9.88 -12.85 -15.61
N MET A 26 8.67 -12.96 -15.04
CA MET A 26 7.87 -11.79 -14.67
C MET A 26 8.53 -11.01 -13.52
N SER A 27 9.18 -11.70 -12.58
CA SER A 27 9.90 -11.05 -11.49
C SER A 27 11.12 -10.28 -11.99
N GLN A 28 11.81 -10.80 -12.99
CA GLN A 28 12.93 -10.09 -13.62
C GLN A 28 12.45 -8.84 -14.36
N GLN A 29 11.33 -8.94 -15.08
CA GLN A 29 10.75 -7.79 -15.77
C GLN A 29 10.30 -6.73 -14.78
N ALA A 30 9.64 -7.14 -13.69
CA ALA A 30 9.20 -6.24 -12.63
C ALA A 30 10.39 -5.53 -12.01
N LYS A 31 11.45 -6.28 -11.69
CA LYS A 31 12.67 -5.70 -11.11
C LYS A 31 13.29 -4.67 -12.05
N ALA A 32 13.37 -4.97 -13.34
CA ALA A 32 13.94 -4.05 -14.32
C ALA A 32 13.15 -2.74 -14.39
N VAL A 33 11.83 -2.81 -14.39
CA VAL A 33 10.97 -1.63 -14.41
C VAL A 33 11.14 -0.81 -13.14
N ILE A 34 11.14 -1.47 -11.98
CA ILE A 34 11.26 -0.80 -10.69
C ILE A 34 12.64 -0.16 -10.54
N ASP A 35 13.70 -0.87 -10.93
CA ASP A 35 15.06 -0.33 -10.87
C ASP A 35 15.26 0.87 -11.81
N SER A 36 14.49 0.94 -12.90
CA SER A 36 14.57 2.07 -13.82
C SER A 36 13.76 3.29 -13.39
N GLY A 37 13.02 3.19 -12.29
CA GLY A 37 12.20 4.26 -11.75
C GLY A 37 10.71 3.99 -11.97
N ALA A 38 10.03 3.58 -10.91
CA ALA A 38 8.61 3.28 -10.93
C ALA A 38 7.91 3.95 -9.75
N TYR A 39 6.61 4.18 -9.92
CA TYR A 39 5.79 4.69 -8.83
C TYR A 39 4.45 3.98 -8.79
N THR A 40 3.77 4.09 -7.67
CA THR A 40 2.45 3.54 -7.46
C THR A 40 1.59 4.53 -6.68
N LYS A 41 0.38 4.14 -6.38
CA LYS A 41 -0.61 4.98 -5.69
C LYS A 41 -1.34 4.18 -4.62
N PRO A 42 -1.94 4.85 -3.61
CA PRO A 42 -2.63 4.14 -2.53
C PRO A 42 -3.70 3.16 -3.00
N GLU A 43 -4.44 3.48 -4.05
CA GLU A 43 -5.46 2.57 -4.58
C GLU A 43 -4.87 1.27 -5.13
N ILE A 44 -3.65 1.34 -5.66
CA ILE A 44 -2.94 0.15 -6.15
C ILE A 44 -2.39 -0.64 -4.96
N VAL A 45 -1.89 0.05 -3.95
CA VAL A 45 -1.45 -0.61 -2.71
C VAL A 45 -2.61 -1.37 -2.06
N ALA A 46 -3.81 -0.80 -2.08
CA ALA A 46 -5.01 -1.48 -1.57
C ALA A 46 -5.21 -2.82 -2.28
N GLU A 47 -5.03 -2.85 -3.59
CA GLU A 47 -5.15 -4.08 -4.37
C GLU A 47 -4.06 -5.10 -4.00
N VAL A 48 -2.82 -4.65 -3.80
CA VAL A 48 -1.73 -5.52 -3.33
C VAL A 48 -2.09 -6.16 -1.98
N VAL A 49 -2.57 -5.36 -1.03
CA VAL A 49 -2.99 -5.85 0.29
C VAL A 49 -4.09 -6.89 0.14
N TYR A 50 -5.06 -6.61 -0.70
CA TYR A 50 -6.20 -7.51 -0.94
C TYR A 50 -5.73 -8.87 -1.47
N VAL A 51 -4.81 -8.87 -2.42
CA VAL A 51 -4.26 -10.10 -3.00
C VAL A 51 -3.42 -10.86 -1.99
N LEU A 52 -2.56 -10.17 -1.24
CA LEU A 52 -1.74 -10.82 -0.22
C LEU A 52 -2.61 -11.50 0.84
N LYS A 53 -3.69 -10.87 1.25
CA LYS A 53 -4.62 -11.44 2.21
C LYS A 53 -5.44 -12.59 1.62
N GLY A 54 -6.06 -12.37 0.47
CA GLY A 54 -7.06 -13.28 -0.07
C GLY A 54 -6.50 -14.47 -0.83
N VAL A 55 -5.40 -14.26 -1.56
CA VAL A 55 -4.79 -15.31 -2.39
C VAL A 55 -3.66 -16.01 -1.65
N TYR A 56 -2.78 -15.23 -1.01
CA TYR A 56 -1.59 -15.78 -0.34
C TYR A 56 -1.81 -16.03 1.14
N HIS A 57 -2.95 -15.64 1.70
CA HIS A 57 -3.31 -15.85 3.10
C HIS A 57 -2.26 -15.28 4.08
N ALA A 58 -1.63 -14.20 3.69
CA ALA A 58 -0.64 -13.52 4.53
C ALA A 58 -1.31 -12.91 5.76
N THR A 59 -0.60 -12.92 6.88
CA THR A 59 -1.09 -12.27 8.10
C THR A 59 -1.01 -10.76 7.96
N ARG A 60 -1.75 -10.04 8.79
CA ARG A 60 -1.70 -8.58 8.82
C ARG A 60 -0.30 -8.06 9.11
N ALA A 61 0.40 -8.71 10.03
CA ALA A 61 1.77 -8.34 10.35
C ALA A 61 2.71 -8.54 9.15
N ASP A 62 2.56 -9.64 8.42
CA ASP A 62 3.37 -9.92 7.24
C ASP A 62 3.07 -8.93 6.11
N ILE A 63 1.80 -8.60 5.92
CA ILE A 63 1.40 -7.61 4.90
C ILE A 63 2.04 -6.26 5.21
N ARG A 64 2.06 -5.85 6.47
CA ARG A 64 2.74 -4.61 6.87
C ARG A 64 4.22 -4.64 6.47
N VAL A 65 4.91 -5.73 6.75
CA VAL A 65 6.33 -5.87 6.37
C VAL A 65 6.50 -5.76 4.85
N PHE A 66 5.67 -6.46 4.10
CA PHE A 66 5.70 -6.42 2.63
C PHE A 66 5.54 -5.01 2.09
N ILE A 67 4.53 -4.30 2.56
CA ILE A 67 4.25 -2.95 2.04
C ILE A 67 5.36 -1.98 2.44
N ARG A 68 5.90 -2.09 3.65
CA ARG A 68 7.02 -1.25 4.06
C ARG A 68 8.27 -1.49 3.21
N GLU A 69 8.56 -2.74 2.87
CA GLU A 69 9.64 -3.06 1.94
C GLU A 69 9.38 -2.47 0.55
N MET A 70 8.14 -2.58 0.08
CA MET A 70 7.75 -2.00 -1.21
C MET A 70 8.01 -0.50 -1.22
N LEU A 71 7.68 0.21 -0.15
CA LEU A 71 7.86 1.66 -0.06
C LEU A 71 9.34 2.07 -0.11
N ASN A 72 10.26 1.18 0.19
CA ASN A 72 11.69 1.43 0.05
C ASN A 72 12.17 1.36 -1.40
N SER A 73 11.44 0.67 -2.25
CA SER A 73 11.86 0.38 -3.63
C SER A 73 11.01 1.06 -4.68
N VAL A 74 9.75 1.32 -4.37
CA VAL A 74 8.78 1.89 -5.30
C VAL A 74 8.24 3.17 -4.69
N HIS A 75 8.31 4.24 -5.46
CA HIS A 75 7.74 5.52 -5.04
C HIS A 75 6.22 5.40 -4.95
N CYS A 76 5.65 5.85 -3.85
CA CYS A 76 4.20 5.84 -3.68
C CYS A 76 3.72 7.25 -3.36
N THR A 77 2.72 7.72 -4.09
CA THR A 77 2.05 8.95 -3.70
C THR A 77 1.40 8.72 -2.33
N GLU A 78 1.41 9.74 -1.48
CA GLU A 78 0.87 9.61 -0.11
C GLU A 78 1.55 8.49 0.69
N SER A 79 2.87 8.32 0.51
CA SER A 79 3.61 7.24 1.16
C SER A 79 3.52 7.30 2.69
N GLY A 80 3.50 8.50 3.27
CA GLY A 80 3.34 8.67 4.71
C GLY A 80 1.99 8.14 5.21
N ALA A 81 0.92 8.40 4.46
CA ALA A 81 -0.41 7.90 4.79
C ALA A 81 -0.47 6.39 4.64
N VAL A 82 0.14 5.84 3.60
CA VAL A 82 0.19 4.38 3.39
C VAL A 82 0.94 3.70 4.53
N ALA A 83 2.09 4.24 4.92
CA ALA A 83 2.87 3.68 6.03
C ALA A 83 2.07 3.70 7.33
N HIS A 84 1.42 4.81 7.65
CA HIS A 84 0.58 4.92 8.84
C HIS A 84 -0.60 3.94 8.77
N ALA A 85 -1.25 3.83 7.61
CA ALA A 85 -2.35 2.91 7.41
C ALA A 85 -1.92 1.46 7.67
N MET A 86 -0.70 1.09 7.32
CA MET A 86 -0.20 -0.26 7.58
C MET A 86 -0.03 -0.54 9.06
N ASP A 87 0.36 0.45 9.86
CA ASP A 87 0.42 0.28 11.31
C ASP A 87 -0.98 0.04 11.90
N VAL A 88 -1.97 0.81 11.45
CA VAL A 88 -3.36 0.61 11.86
C VAL A 88 -3.86 -0.76 11.39
N TYR A 89 -3.53 -1.14 10.17
CA TYR A 89 -3.95 -2.42 9.60
C TYR A 89 -3.43 -3.61 10.41
N ALA A 90 -2.16 -3.56 10.84
CA ALA A 90 -1.56 -4.64 11.63
C ALA A 90 -2.19 -4.75 13.02
N ASP A 91 -2.69 -3.66 13.58
CA ASP A 91 -3.21 -3.60 14.94
C ASP A 91 -4.73 -3.75 15.05
N THR A 92 -5.43 -3.85 13.93
CA THR A 92 -6.90 -3.87 13.90
C THR A 92 -7.40 -4.97 12.97
N SER A 93 -8.73 -5.09 12.89
CA SER A 93 -9.38 -5.95 11.90
C SER A 93 -10.01 -5.16 10.76
N LEU A 94 -9.70 -3.86 10.65
CA LEU A 94 -10.28 -3.00 9.63
C LEU A 94 -9.71 -3.29 8.25
N ASP A 95 -10.50 -3.03 7.21
CA ASP A 95 -10.02 -3.09 5.83
C ASP A 95 -8.96 -2.03 5.60
N PHE A 96 -8.07 -2.29 4.64
CA PHE A 96 -6.98 -1.35 4.35
C PHE A 96 -7.49 0.04 3.99
N VAL A 97 -8.56 0.14 3.20
CA VAL A 97 -9.12 1.45 2.81
C VAL A 97 -9.58 2.23 4.03
N ASP A 98 -10.21 1.57 5.01
CA ASP A 98 -10.60 2.22 6.27
C ASP A 98 -9.37 2.69 7.04
N CYS A 99 -8.31 1.89 7.06
CA CYS A 99 -7.05 2.29 7.69
C CYS A 99 -6.44 3.50 6.98
N LEU A 100 -6.59 3.57 5.67
CA LEU A 100 -6.10 4.70 4.88
C LEU A 100 -6.89 5.97 5.20
N LEU A 101 -8.22 5.86 5.36
CA LEU A 101 -9.06 6.99 5.79
C LEU A 101 -8.61 7.51 7.17
N ILE A 102 -8.31 6.60 8.08
CA ILE A 102 -7.79 6.96 9.40
C ILE A 102 -6.46 7.72 9.24
N ALA A 103 -5.58 7.21 8.40
CA ALA A 103 -4.29 7.85 8.16
C ALA A 103 -4.43 9.26 7.60
N TYR A 104 -5.30 9.44 6.61
CA TYR A 104 -5.55 10.76 6.03
C TYR A 104 -6.07 11.73 7.09
N HIS A 105 -6.95 11.28 7.94
CA HIS A 105 -7.53 12.11 9.00
C HIS A 105 -6.45 12.47 10.04
N VAL A 106 -5.73 11.48 10.53
CA VAL A 106 -4.72 11.68 11.59
C VAL A 106 -3.59 12.59 11.10
N LEU A 107 -3.19 12.44 9.83
CA LEU A 107 -2.11 13.25 9.26
C LEU A 107 -2.60 14.62 8.77
N GLY A 108 -3.87 14.93 8.96
CA GLY A 108 -4.43 16.23 8.60
C GLY A 108 -4.51 16.46 7.11
N LYS A 109 -4.54 15.40 6.31
CA LYS A 109 -4.57 15.50 4.84
C LYS A 109 -5.97 15.68 4.31
N GLU A 110 -6.95 15.07 4.97
CA GLU A 110 -8.34 15.10 4.54
C GLU A 110 -9.27 15.24 5.72
N ASP A 111 -10.41 15.89 5.49
CA ASP A 111 -11.52 15.94 6.41
C ASP A 111 -12.40 14.75 6.08
N VAL A 112 -12.40 13.75 6.96
CA VAL A 112 -13.10 12.49 6.70
C VAL A 112 -14.45 12.46 7.38
N PHE A 113 -15.48 12.16 6.62
CA PHE A 113 -16.82 11.88 7.14
C PHE A 113 -17.20 10.44 6.82
N THR A 114 -17.78 9.74 7.79
CA THR A 114 -18.24 8.36 7.59
C THR A 114 -19.55 8.13 8.32
N LEU A 115 -20.36 7.25 7.77
CA LEU A 115 -21.58 6.76 8.43
C LEU A 115 -21.32 5.45 9.20
N ASP A 116 -20.14 4.86 9.05
CA ASP A 116 -19.75 3.66 9.80
C ASP A 116 -19.39 4.07 11.23
N LYS A 117 -20.15 3.54 12.19
CA LYS A 117 -19.97 3.91 13.60
C LYS A 117 -18.63 3.50 14.17
N ASN A 118 -18.11 2.34 13.75
CA ASN A 118 -16.82 1.86 14.21
C ASN A 118 -15.69 2.73 13.69
N LEU A 119 -15.77 3.09 12.41
CA LEU A 119 -14.78 3.97 11.80
C LEU A 119 -14.85 5.37 12.41
N ALA A 120 -16.05 5.93 12.58
CA ALA A 120 -16.24 7.24 13.19
C ALA A 120 -15.63 7.29 14.59
N LYS A 121 -15.80 6.23 15.37
CA LYS A 121 -15.22 6.12 16.70
C LYS A 121 -13.70 6.21 16.67
N ARG A 122 -13.08 5.53 15.71
CA ARG A 122 -11.63 5.56 15.56
C ARG A 122 -11.11 6.90 15.04
N LEU A 123 -11.92 7.60 14.26
CA LEU A 123 -11.61 8.95 13.80
C LEU A 123 -11.88 10.01 14.86
N ASN A 124 -12.55 9.63 15.92
CA ASN A 124 -12.92 10.51 17.02
C ASN A 124 -13.87 11.64 16.58
N ILE A 125 -14.83 11.28 15.76
CA ILE A 125 -15.82 12.21 15.20
C ILE A 125 -17.24 11.75 15.47
#